data_37f9b13473dff17d27f01ee4abd91ec8
#
_entry.id   37f9b13473dff17d27f01ee4abd91ec8
#
_cell.length_a   1.000
_cell.length_b   1.000
_cell.length_c   1.000
_cell.angle_alpha   90.00
_cell.angle_beta   90.00
_cell.angle_gamma   90.00
#
_symmetry.space_group_name_H-M   'P 1'
#
loop_
_entity.id
_entity.type
_entity.pdbx_description
1 polymer ?
#
loop_
_entity_poly.entity_id
_entity_poly.type
_entity_poly.pdbx_seq_one_letter_code
_entity_poly.pdbx_strand_id
1 'polypeptide(L)'
;MTPGLRLNQHNSILELDALSWNQLAGDSPFLRHEFLAALEKTGCVDGETAWQSRHLTVADHAGKLLGALPLYIKHNSLGEYVFDWSWADSYDTTGLPYYPKLVSAVPFTPTTGRRFLVAPELDFSSVVPILLSGARELA
;
A
#
# COMPACT_ATOMS: atom_id res chain seq x y z
N MET A 1 -3.32 19.27 -9.37
CA MET A 1 -4.29 18.23 -9.00
C MET A 1 -5.44 18.23 -9.98
N THR A 2 -5.82 17.05 -10.48
CA THR A 2 -6.94 16.95 -11.41
C THR A 2 -8.26 17.12 -10.67
N PRO A 3 -9.15 18.02 -11.11
CA PRO A 3 -10.44 18.22 -10.46
C PRO A 3 -11.26 16.92 -10.42
N GLY A 4 -11.92 16.67 -9.32
CA GLY A 4 -12.82 15.51 -9.15
C GLY A 4 -12.16 14.22 -8.68
N LEU A 5 -10.84 14.20 -8.45
CA LEU A 5 -10.17 13.03 -7.89
C LEU A 5 -10.26 13.03 -6.37
N ARG A 6 -10.54 11.86 -5.79
CA ARG A 6 -10.65 11.68 -4.35
C ARG A 6 -9.65 10.65 -3.87
N LEU A 7 -8.95 10.99 -2.81
CA LEU A 7 -8.08 10.06 -2.08
C LEU A 7 -8.91 9.38 -0.99
N ASN A 8 -8.83 8.05 -0.92
CA ASN A 8 -9.49 7.25 0.10
C ASN A 8 -8.49 6.33 0.76
N GLN A 9 -8.69 6.07 2.05
CA GLN A 9 -7.92 5.11 2.82
C GLN A 9 -8.78 3.90 3.15
N HIS A 10 -8.19 2.71 3.07
CA HIS A 10 -8.88 1.45 3.35
C HIS A 10 -8.07 0.61 4.33
N ASN A 11 -8.75 0.08 5.33
CA ASN A 11 -8.14 -0.78 6.35
C ASN A 11 -8.12 -2.25 5.92
N SER A 12 -8.72 -2.56 4.80
CA SER A 12 -8.79 -3.92 4.26
C SER A 12 -8.96 -3.88 2.76
N ILE A 13 -8.30 -4.80 2.06
CA ILE A 13 -8.50 -4.98 0.63
C ILE A 13 -9.94 -5.43 0.32
N LEU A 14 -10.60 -6.04 1.32
CA LEU A 14 -11.98 -6.52 1.17
C LEU A 14 -13.00 -5.39 1.05
N GLU A 15 -12.61 -4.15 1.40
CA GLU A 15 -13.46 -2.97 1.18
C GLU A 15 -13.51 -2.55 -0.29
N LEU A 16 -12.64 -3.12 -1.13
CA LEU A 16 -12.47 -2.72 -2.52
C LEU A 16 -13.00 -3.80 -3.46
N ASP A 17 -13.62 -3.35 -4.56
CA ASP A 17 -14.10 -4.25 -5.59
C ASP A 17 -12.93 -4.95 -6.29
N ALA A 18 -12.97 -6.29 -6.32
CA ALA A 18 -11.90 -7.11 -6.86
C ALA A 18 -11.65 -6.83 -8.35
N LEU A 19 -12.72 -6.67 -9.12
CA LEU A 19 -12.59 -6.43 -10.55
C LEU A 19 -11.93 -5.08 -10.84
N SER A 20 -12.36 -4.04 -10.15
CA SER A 20 -11.80 -2.69 -10.29
C SER A 20 -10.33 -2.66 -9.89
N TRP A 21 -10.00 -3.28 -8.77
CA TRP A 21 -8.61 -3.37 -8.31
C TRP A 21 -7.74 -4.12 -9.32
N ASN A 22 -8.21 -5.26 -9.82
CA ASN A 22 -7.44 -6.10 -10.72
C ASN A 22 -7.20 -5.45 -12.09
N GLN A 23 -8.06 -4.53 -12.51
CA GLN A 23 -7.81 -3.73 -13.71
C GLN A 23 -6.57 -2.85 -13.55
N LEU A 24 -6.30 -2.36 -12.33
CA LEU A 24 -5.09 -1.60 -12.02
C LEU A 24 -3.88 -2.51 -11.80
N ALA A 25 -4.08 -3.63 -11.13
CA ALA A 25 -3.01 -4.57 -10.80
C ALA A 25 -2.44 -5.29 -12.02
N GLY A 26 -3.26 -5.50 -13.04
CA GLY A 26 -2.83 -6.20 -14.26
C GLY A 26 -2.49 -7.66 -13.99
N ASP A 27 -1.42 -8.13 -14.62
CA ASP A 27 -1.04 -9.55 -14.60
C ASP A 27 -0.12 -9.94 -13.43
N SER A 28 0.25 -8.99 -12.58
CA SER A 28 1.13 -9.30 -11.44
C SER A 28 0.40 -10.12 -10.39
N PRO A 29 0.79 -11.39 -10.15
CA PRO A 29 0.04 -12.25 -9.23
C PRO A 29 0.08 -11.73 -7.79
N PHE A 30 1.15 -11.04 -7.40
CA PHE A 30 1.32 -10.55 -6.03
C PHE A 30 0.60 -9.22 -5.75
N LEU A 31 0.02 -8.60 -6.78
CA LEU A 31 -0.74 -7.36 -6.65
C LEU A 31 -2.25 -7.58 -6.81
N ARG A 32 -2.65 -8.75 -7.24
CA ARG A 32 -4.06 -9.04 -7.48
C ARG A 32 -4.85 -9.08 -6.18
N HIS A 33 -6.11 -8.68 -6.28
CA HIS A 33 -7.01 -8.63 -5.14
C HIS A 33 -7.10 -9.99 -4.41
N GLU A 34 -7.16 -11.08 -5.15
CA GLU A 34 -7.28 -12.42 -4.59
C GLU A 34 -6.11 -12.78 -3.68
N PHE A 35 -4.89 -12.39 -4.09
CA PHE A 35 -3.69 -12.65 -3.31
C PHE A 35 -3.69 -11.82 -2.02
N LEU A 36 -3.95 -10.51 -2.14
CA LEU A 36 -3.97 -9.62 -0.98
C LEU A 36 -5.09 -10.00 -0.01
N ALA A 37 -6.24 -10.39 -0.55
CA ALA A 37 -7.36 -10.86 0.27
C ALA A 37 -7.03 -12.17 1.01
N ALA A 38 -6.31 -13.07 0.35
CA ALA A 38 -5.88 -14.31 0.98
C ALA A 38 -4.97 -14.07 2.17
N LEU A 39 -4.05 -13.10 2.07
CA LEU A 39 -3.18 -12.71 3.19
C LEU A 39 -4.00 -12.23 4.39
N GLU A 40 -5.04 -11.46 4.16
CA GLU A 40 -5.92 -10.98 5.23
C GLU A 40 -6.78 -12.10 5.81
N LYS A 41 -7.40 -12.91 4.97
CA LYS A 41 -8.30 -13.99 5.40
C LYS A 41 -7.58 -15.08 6.18
N THR A 42 -6.31 -15.31 5.90
CA THR A 42 -5.51 -16.32 6.59
C THR A 42 -4.79 -15.78 7.83
N GLY A 43 -4.88 -14.47 8.09
CA GLY A 43 -4.22 -13.84 9.22
C GLY A 43 -2.72 -13.60 9.03
N CYS A 44 -2.21 -13.72 7.80
CA CYS A 44 -0.81 -13.38 7.51
C CYS A 44 -0.57 -11.88 7.66
N VAL A 45 -1.58 -11.07 7.35
CA VAL A 45 -1.61 -9.63 7.66
C VAL A 45 -2.86 -9.34 8.48
N ASP A 46 -2.89 -8.23 9.19
CA ASP A 46 -4.00 -7.73 10.02
C ASP A 46 -4.39 -8.63 11.19
N GLY A 47 -3.69 -9.73 11.41
CA GLY A 47 -3.87 -10.57 12.59
C GLY A 47 -2.89 -10.15 13.70
N GLU A 48 -2.23 -11.14 14.28
CA GLU A 48 -1.19 -10.91 15.30
C GLU A 48 0.18 -10.64 14.68
N THR A 49 0.22 -10.16 13.44
CA THR A 49 1.45 -9.87 12.72
C THR A 49 1.77 -8.38 12.73
N ALA A 50 2.99 -8.05 12.34
CA ALA A 50 3.42 -6.65 12.24
C ALA A 50 2.81 -5.89 11.06
N TRP A 51 2.17 -6.58 10.14
CA TRP A 51 1.59 -6.00 8.93
C TRP A 51 0.15 -5.57 9.18
N GLN A 52 -0.13 -4.27 9.08
CA GLN A 52 -1.49 -3.73 9.18
C GLN A 52 -1.85 -3.04 7.87
N SER A 53 -2.91 -3.49 7.22
CA SER A 53 -3.36 -2.93 5.94
C SER A 53 -3.82 -1.48 6.08
N ARG A 54 -3.31 -0.61 5.20
CA ARG A 54 -3.70 0.79 5.11
C ARG A 54 -3.61 1.25 3.66
N HIS A 55 -4.32 0.55 2.78
CA HIS A 55 -4.26 0.83 1.34
C HIS A 55 -4.84 2.19 1.01
N LEU A 56 -4.23 2.86 0.03
CA LEU A 56 -4.72 4.13 -0.48
C LEU A 56 -5.24 3.95 -1.89
N THR A 57 -6.32 4.64 -2.21
CA THR A 57 -6.88 4.65 -3.55
C THR A 57 -7.22 6.06 -3.99
N VAL A 58 -7.22 6.27 -5.30
CA VAL A 58 -7.70 7.48 -5.93
C VAL A 58 -8.84 7.08 -6.85
N ALA A 59 -9.99 7.74 -6.69
CA ALA A 59 -11.17 7.51 -7.51
C ALA A 59 -11.69 8.83 -8.06
N ASP A 60 -12.43 8.77 -9.16
CA ASP A 60 -13.14 9.94 -9.66
C ASP A 60 -14.44 10.18 -8.89
N HIS A 61 -15.17 11.24 -9.24
CA HIS A 61 -16.41 11.58 -8.57
C HIS A 61 -17.55 10.56 -8.81
N ALA A 62 -17.42 9.73 -9.84
CA ALA A 62 -18.34 8.63 -10.12
C ALA A 62 -17.98 7.35 -9.36
N GLY A 63 -16.86 7.35 -8.64
CA GLY A 63 -16.40 6.20 -7.87
C GLY A 63 -15.50 5.23 -8.65
N LYS A 64 -15.14 5.56 -9.89
CA LYS A 64 -14.24 4.72 -10.68
C LYS A 64 -12.83 4.76 -10.09
N LEU A 65 -12.25 3.59 -9.83
CA LEU A 65 -10.91 3.47 -9.29
C LEU A 65 -9.86 3.81 -10.36
N LEU A 66 -9.05 4.82 -10.08
CA LEU A 66 -8.06 5.34 -11.03
C LEU A 66 -6.62 5.14 -10.56
N GLY A 67 -6.41 4.94 -9.28
CA GLY A 67 -5.09 4.68 -8.74
C GLY A 67 -5.16 3.96 -7.41
N ALA A 68 -4.08 3.28 -7.08
CA ALA A 68 -3.98 2.56 -5.82
C ALA A 68 -2.53 2.43 -5.37
N LEU A 69 -2.33 2.35 -4.07
CA LEU A 69 -1.05 2.07 -3.45
C LEU A 69 -1.29 1.04 -2.36
N PRO A 70 -0.91 -0.22 -2.57
CA PRO A 70 -0.88 -1.20 -1.49
C PRO A 70 0.09 -0.71 -0.42
N LEU A 71 -0.40 -0.57 0.81
CA LEU A 71 0.36 0.07 1.87
C LEU A 71 0.05 -0.61 3.20
N TYR A 72 1.07 -0.73 4.02
CA TYR A 72 0.95 -1.34 5.35
C TYR A 72 1.65 -0.46 6.39
N ILE A 73 1.08 -0.41 7.59
CA ILE A 73 1.76 0.11 8.76
C ILE A 73 2.44 -1.05 9.45
N LYS A 74 3.70 -0.89 9.81
CA LYS A 74 4.49 -1.91 10.48
C LYS A 74 5.11 -1.39 11.76
N HIS A 75 5.03 -2.21 12.80
CA HIS A 75 5.59 -1.88 14.12
C HIS A 75 6.95 -2.54 14.35
N ASN A 76 7.42 -3.36 13.43
CA ASN A 76 8.76 -3.96 13.41
C ASN A 76 9.13 -4.33 11.97
N SER A 77 10.34 -4.83 11.74
CA SER A 77 10.82 -5.16 10.40
C SER A 77 10.78 -6.65 10.07
N LEU A 78 9.99 -7.41 10.81
CA LEU A 78 9.83 -8.84 10.53
C LEU A 78 9.01 -9.07 9.26
N GLY A 79 9.37 -10.08 8.49
CA GLY A 79 8.64 -10.49 7.29
C GLY A 79 8.91 -9.67 6.05
N GLU A 80 9.94 -8.83 6.05
CA GLU A 80 10.26 -7.99 4.88
C GLU A 80 11.36 -8.59 4.01
N TYR A 81 12.25 -9.39 4.59
CA TYR A 81 13.41 -10.00 3.92
C TYR A 81 14.41 -9.01 3.31
N VAL A 82 14.13 -7.72 3.42
CA VAL A 82 15.05 -6.62 3.13
C VAL A 82 15.30 -5.94 4.48
N PHE A 83 16.50 -6.08 5.01
CA PHE A 83 16.77 -5.67 6.38
C PHE A 83 17.11 -4.20 6.46
N ASP A 84 16.46 -3.49 7.34
CA ASP A 84 16.65 -2.07 7.60
C ASP A 84 17.14 -1.80 9.05
N TRP A 85 17.76 -2.80 9.65
CA TRP A 85 18.22 -2.71 11.05
C TRP A 85 19.15 -1.51 11.29
N SER A 86 20.01 -1.20 10.32
CA SER A 86 20.92 -0.05 10.45
C SER A 86 20.17 1.28 10.48
N TRP A 87 19.08 1.40 9.73
CA TRP A 87 18.22 2.57 9.77
C TRP A 87 17.50 2.69 11.12
N ALA A 88 16.95 1.57 11.62
CA ALA A 88 16.29 1.54 12.91
C ALA A 88 17.26 1.92 14.04
N ASP A 89 18.48 1.39 14.01
CA ASP A 89 19.53 1.70 14.99
C ASP A 89 19.92 3.17 14.92
N SER A 90 20.03 3.75 13.73
CA SER A 90 20.36 5.16 13.56
C SER A 90 19.27 6.07 14.16
N TYR A 91 18.00 5.73 13.96
CA TYR A 91 16.89 6.46 14.56
C TYR A 91 16.91 6.34 16.09
N ASP A 92 17.14 5.15 16.61
CA ASP A 92 17.23 4.89 18.04
C ASP A 92 18.34 5.74 18.68
N THR A 93 19.51 5.78 18.04
CA THR A 93 20.65 6.58 18.49
C THR A 93 20.33 8.06 18.58
N THR A 94 19.49 8.59 17.68
CA THR A 94 19.10 10.01 17.67
C THR A 94 17.90 10.31 18.56
N GLY A 95 17.27 9.28 19.14
CA GLY A 95 16.08 9.43 19.97
C GLY A 95 14.79 9.64 19.16
N LEU A 96 14.83 9.45 17.84
CA LEU A 96 13.66 9.58 16.99
C LEU A 96 13.00 8.20 16.80
N PRO A 97 11.65 8.13 16.83
CA PRO A 97 10.97 6.86 16.61
C PRO A 97 11.08 6.43 15.14
N TYR A 98 11.53 5.22 14.90
CA TYR A 98 11.52 4.60 13.58
C TYR A 98 10.20 3.87 13.30
N TYR A 99 9.67 3.23 14.33
CA TYR A 99 8.39 2.53 14.25
C TYR A 99 7.27 3.34 14.93
N PRO A 100 6.02 3.24 14.47
CA PRO A 100 5.60 2.49 13.29
C PRO A 100 6.10 3.14 12.00
N LYS A 101 6.26 2.34 10.95
CA LYS A 101 6.67 2.82 9.62
C LYS A 101 5.65 2.39 8.57
N LEU A 102 5.62 3.11 7.46
CA LEU A 102 4.81 2.73 6.31
C LEU A 102 5.68 1.95 5.32
N VAL A 103 5.13 0.88 4.79
CA VAL A 103 5.81 0.02 3.82
C VAL A 103 4.87 -0.30 2.67
N SER A 104 5.34 -0.07 1.44
CA SER A 104 4.69 -0.58 0.23
C SER A 104 5.55 -1.70 -0.32
N ALA A 105 5.15 -2.92 -0.05
CA ALA A 105 5.87 -4.12 -0.46
C ALA A 105 4.90 -5.31 -0.46
N VAL A 106 5.28 -6.39 -1.12
CA VAL A 106 4.54 -7.65 -1.03
C VAL A 106 4.88 -8.30 0.31
N PRO A 107 3.90 -8.50 1.22
CA PRO A 107 4.20 -9.09 2.53
C PRO A 107 4.88 -10.45 2.42
N PHE A 108 5.93 -10.64 3.20
CA PHE A 108 6.68 -11.90 3.30
C PHE A 108 7.33 -12.37 1.99
N THR A 109 7.34 -11.53 0.94
CA THR A 109 7.78 -11.94 -0.40
C THR A 109 8.77 -10.92 -0.96
N PRO A 110 10.07 -11.25 -1.05
CA PRO A 110 11.08 -10.31 -1.55
C PRO A 110 11.06 -10.29 -3.08
N THR A 111 10.06 -9.63 -3.65
CA THR A 111 9.90 -9.53 -5.09
C THR A 111 9.89 -8.07 -5.52
N THR A 112 10.36 -7.83 -6.73
CA THR A 112 10.23 -6.51 -7.37
C THR A 112 8.84 -6.39 -8.01
N GLY A 113 8.46 -5.17 -8.36
CA GLY A 113 7.19 -4.93 -9.02
C GLY A 113 6.73 -3.51 -8.80
N ARG A 114 5.62 -3.19 -9.44
CA ARG A 114 5.00 -1.87 -9.28
C ARG A 114 4.46 -1.71 -7.87
N ARG A 115 4.52 -0.49 -7.36
CA ARG A 115 3.89 -0.11 -6.10
C ARG A 115 2.72 0.84 -6.36
N PHE A 116 2.94 1.84 -7.23
CA PHE A 116 1.87 2.74 -7.62
C PHE A 116 1.12 2.16 -8.80
N LEU A 117 -0.15 1.83 -8.58
CA LEU A 117 -1.03 1.31 -9.62
C LEU A 117 -1.85 2.48 -10.17
N VAL A 118 -1.73 2.73 -11.45
CA VAL A 118 -2.39 3.86 -12.11
C VAL A 118 -3.15 3.35 -13.33
N ALA A 119 -4.36 3.84 -13.52
CA ALA A 119 -5.18 3.49 -14.67
C ALA A 119 -4.45 3.83 -15.98
N PRO A 120 -4.53 2.95 -17.01
CA PRO A 120 -3.76 3.13 -18.24
C PRO A 120 -4.04 4.44 -18.98
N GLU A 121 -5.23 4.99 -18.82
CA GLU A 121 -5.65 6.24 -19.46
C GLU A 121 -5.11 7.50 -18.76
N LEU A 122 -4.44 7.34 -17.61
CA LEU A 122 -3.90 8.48 -16.86
C LEU A 122 -2.38 8.43 -16.78
N ASP A 123 -1.78 9.61 -16.63
CA ASP A 123 -0.35 9.74 -16.39
C ASP A 123 -0.04 9.53 -14.90
N PHE A 124 1.13 8.97 -14.62
CA PHE A 124 1.63 8.85 -13.25
C PHE A 124 1.63 10.20 -12.52
N SER A 125 2.01 11.27 -13.23
CA SER A 125 2.07 12.62 -12.65
C SER A 125 0.73 13.14 -12.16
N SER A 126 -0.37 12.58 -12.62
CA SER A 126 -1.72 12.97 -12.18
C SER A 126 -2.16 12.29 -10.91
N VAL A 127 -1.67 11.10 -10.63
CA VAL A 127 -2.17 10.22 -9.57
C VAL A 127 -1.15 10.00 -8.44
N VAL A 128 0.10 9.76 -8.79
CA VAL A 128 1.14 9.43 -7.80
C VAL A 128 1.33 10.51 -6.73
N PRO A 129 1.35 11.80 -7.06
CA PRO A 129 1.48 12.83 -6.02
C PRO A 129 0.33 12.80 -5.00
N ILE A 130 -0.88 12.44 -5.44
CA ILE A 130 -2.05 12.34 -4.55
C ILE A 130 -1.85 11.17 -3.56
N LEU A 131 -1.41 10.02 -4.07
CA LEU A 131 -1.13 8.84 -3.25
C LEU A 131 0.02 9.11 -2.26
N LEU A 132 1.08 9.77 -2.70
CA LEU A 132 2.20 10.14 -1.84
C LEU A 132 1.77 11.11 -0.74
N SER A 133 0.91 12.08 -1.07
CA SER A 133 0.38 13.00 -0.08
C SER A 133 -0.40 12.26 1.00
N GLY A 134 -1.24 11.30 0.59
CA GLY A 134 -1.97 10.45 1.53
C GLY A 134 -1.05 9.63 2.43
N ALA A 135 0.00 9.06 1.87
CA ALA A 135 0.98 8.29 2.64
C ALA A 135 1.69 9.19 3.66
N ARG A 136 2.05 10.40 3.28
CA ARG A 136 2.68 11.36 4.19
C ARG A 136 1.76 11.76 5.35
N GLU A 137 0.46 11.85 5.11
CA GLU A 137 -0.51 12.16 6.17
C GLU A 137 -0.66 11.00 7.16
N LEU A 138 -0.46 9.76 6.71
CA LEU A 138 -0.49 8.57 7.58
C LEU A 138 0.80 8.40 8.38
N ALA A 139 1.90 8.93 7.89
CA ALA A 139 3.21 8.82 8.55
C ALA A 139 3.36 9.82 9.74
#